data_079bef14415c33e4dd3abd429f21ae38
#
_entry.id   079bef14415c33e4dd3abd429f21ae38
#
_cell.length_a   1.000
_cell.length_b   1.000
_cell.length_c   1.000
_cell.angle_alpha   90.00
_cell.angle_beta   90.00
_cell.angle_gamma   90.00
#
_symmetry.space_group_name_H-M   'P 1'
#
loop_
_entity.id
_entity.type
_entity.pdbx_description
1 polymer ?
#
loop_
_entity_poly.entity_id
_entity_poly.type
_entity_poly.pdbx_seq_one_letter_code
_entity_poly.pdbx_strand_id
1 'polypeptide(L)'
;MKNTMTAKEAARLWGISDRRVAILCKQGRITGAVKSGNSWTIPINTEKPTDRRMADKHRMDAEKALPLPVGISDFKEAVSKYYYVDKTLLIKDFLDEIPKVSLFTRPRRFGKTLNMDMLRVFFEKTDEDTSQYFKNKKIWQCGEQYRKYQGKYPVIFISFKDVKHDTWEETLSDIASLLAKEFLRHKELAGSPLCNDLENKYYNEVANEEASEVDLMRSLANLSQMLDKHYGIP
;
A
#
# COMPACT_ATOMS: atom_id res chain seq x y z
N MET A 1 49.96 -4.22 -34.73
CA MET A 1 48.50 -4.27 -34.89
C MET A 1 47.88 -3.27 -33.95
N LYS A 2 46.93 -2.44 -34.39
CA LYS A 2 46.28 -1.47 -33.51
C LYS A 2 45.38 -2.20 -32.49
N ASN A 3 45.73 -2.18 -31.22
CA ASN A 3 44.95 -2.79 -30.15
C ASN A 3 43.79 -1.91 -29.62
N THR A 4 43.61 -0.74 -30.21
CA THR A 4 42.65 0.26 -29.77
C THR A 4 41.95 0.92 -30.93
N MET A 5 40.70 1.35 -30.75
CA MET A 5 39.91 2.11 -31.70
C MET A 5 39.49 3.47 -31.14
N THR A 6 39.22 4.42 -31.98
CA THR A 6 38.71 5.75 -31.63
C THR A 6 37.21 5.71 -31.35
N ALA A 7 36.67 6.73 -30.68
CA ALA A 7 35.21 6.84 -30.44
C ALA A 7 34.42 6.83 -31.77
N LYS A 8 35.00 7.34 -32.87
CA LYS A 8 34.37 7.38 -34.16
C LYS A 8 34.31 5.99 -34.83
N GLU A 9 35.35 5.18 -34.63
CA GLU A 9 35.40 3.78 -35.11
C GLU A 9 34.43 2.91 -34.29
N ALA A 10 34.40 3.08 -32.96
CA ALA A 10 33.45 2.41 -32.09
C ALA A 10 32.00 2.77 -32.44
N ALA A 11 31.71 4.03 -32.74
CA ALA A 11 30.39 4.50 -33.16
C ALA A 11 29.88 3.78 -34.39
N ARG A 12 30.75 3.62 -35.38
CA ARG A 12 30.45 2.88 -36.62
C ARG A 12 30.20 1.38 -36.36
N LEU A 13 31.05 0.77 -35.55
CA LEU A 13 30.95 -0.63 -35.18
C LEU A 13 29.65 -0.95 -34.39
N TRP A 14 29.28 -0.06 -33.50
CA TRP A 14 28.11 -0.25 -32.59
C TRP A 14 26.80 0.32 -33.12
N GLY A 15 26.81 1.03 -34.29
CA GLY A 15 25.63 1.65 -34.86
C GLY A 15 25.02 2.75 -34.01
N ILE A 16 25.86 3.57 -33.37
CA ILE A 16 25.43 4.71 -32.53
C ILE A 16 26.27 5.96 -32.87
N SER A 17 25.82 7.13 -32.40
CA SER A 17 26.58 8.35 -32.67
C SER A 17 27.88 8.40 -31.84
N ASP A 18 28.93 9.04 -32.38
CA ASP A 18 30.21 9.31 -31.68
C ASP A 18 30.00 10.11 -30.38
N ARG A 19 29.06 11.04 -30.38
CA ARG A 19 28.63 11.74 -29.15
C ARG A 19 28.11 10.78 -28.08
N ARG A 20 27.36 9.75 -28.44
CA ARG A 20 26.86 8.73 -27.53
C ARG A 20 27.99 7.87 -26.99
N VAL A 21 28.96 7.49 -27.82
CA VAL A 21 30.16 6.77 -27.35
C VAL A 21 30.94 7.59 -26.35
N ALA A 22 31.18 8.88 -26.61
CA ALA A 22 31.88 9.77 -25.70
C ALA A 22 31.17 9.90 -24.34
N ILE A 23 29.83 9.94 -24.31
CA ILE A 23 29.04 9.94 -23.08
C ILE A 23 29.24 8.63 -22.30
N LEU A 24 29.18 7.48 -22.97
CA LEU A 24 29.40 6.16 -22.35
C LEU A 24 30.81 6.03 -21.78
N CYS A 25 31.82 6.55 -22.46
CA CYS A 25 33.19 6.64 -21.92
C CYS A 25 33.26 7.52 -20.66
N LYS A 26 32.66 8.71 -20.73
CA LYS A 26 32.61 9.65 -19.58
C LYS A 26 31.90 9.06 -18.36
N GLN A 27 30.92 8.21 -18.57
CA GLN A 27 30.14 7.50 -17.53
C GLN A 27 30.87 6.25 -16.98
N GLY A 28 32.09 5.92 -17.47
CA GLY A 28 32.82 4.72 -17.06
C GLY A 28 32.18 3.40 -17.51
N ARG A 29 31.26 3.44 -18.49
CA ARG A 29 30.51 2.26 -18.98
C ARG A 29 31.25 1.46 -20.06
N ILE A 30 32.39 1.96 -20.52
CA ILE A 30 33.26 1.29 -21.47
C ILE A 30 34.56 0.96 -20.74
N THR A 31 34.74 -0.30 -20.39
CA THR A 31 35.91 -0.78 -19.66
C THR A 31 37.17 -0.57 -20.48
N GLY A 32 38.19 0.01 -19.87
CA GLY A 32 39.48 0.28 -20.54
C GLY A 32 39.48 1.47 -21.49
N ALA A 33 38.40 2.28 -21.53
CA ALA A 33 38.42 3.53 -22.31
C ALA A 33 39.29 4.59 -21.60
N VAL A 34 40.25 5.18 -22.34
CA VAL A 34 41.18 6.22 -21.85
C VAL A 34 40.97 7.49 -22.65
N LYS A 35 40.93 8.63 -21.99
CA LYS A 35 40.85 9.94 -22.64
C LYS A 35 42.27 10.42 -22.99
N SER A 36 42.52 10.63 -24.28
CA SER A 36 43.78 11.19 -24.77
C SER A 36 43.49 12.51 -25.47
N GLY A 37 43.84 13.63 -24.82
CA GLY A 37 43.48 14.96 -25.32
C GLY A 37 41.97 15.14 -25.52
N ASN A 38 41.52 15.47 -26.71
CA ASN A 38 40.12 15.63 -27.08
C ASN A 38 39.42 14.36 -27.53
N SER A 39 40.14 13.22 -27.62
CA SER A 39 39.63 11.96 -28.14
C SER A 39 39.57 10.88 -27.09
N TRP A 40 38.67 9.90 -27.28
CA TRP A 40 38.63 8.68 -26.47
C TRP A 40 39.29 7.54 -27.26
N THR A 41 40.10 6.76 -26.57
CA THR A 41 40.72 5.53 -27.06
C THR A 41 40.09 4.36 -26.31
N ILE A 42 39.60 3.39 -27.08
CA ILE A 42 38.78 2.26 -26.57
C ILE A 42 39.48 0.97 -27.01
N PRO A 43 39.62 -0.07 -26.18
CA PRO A 43 40.14 -1.36 -26.59
C PRO A 43 39.30 -1.98 -27.72
N ILE A 44 39.95 -2.59 -28.72
CA ILE A 44 39.28 -3.08 -29.95
C ILE A 44 38.27 -4.22 -29.66
N ASN A 45 38.49 -4.99 -28.59
CA ASN A 45 37.64 -6.11 -28.19
C ASN A 45 36.49 -5.71 -27.22
N THR A 46 36.25 -4.40 -27.08
CA THR A 46 35.17 -3.94 -26.17
C THR A 46 33.83 -4.06 -26.88
N GLU A 47 32.92 -4.78 -26.22
CA GLU A 47 31.54 -4.91 -26.70
C GLU A 47 30.74 -3.62 -26.43
N LYS A 48 29.70 -3.40 -27.26
CA LYS A 48 28.77 -2.30 -27.06
C LYS A 48 28.10 -2.43 -25.69
N PRO A 49 28.20 -1.42 -24.80
CA PRO A 49 27.48 -1.43 -23.53
C PRO A 49 25.97 -1.54 -23.74
N THR A 50 25.31 -2.48 -23.05
CA THR A 50 23.87 -2.65 -23.12
C THR A 50 23.13 -1.37 -22.73
N ASP A 51 22.10 -0.99 -23.46
CA ASP A 51 21.28 0.16 -23.08
C ASP A 51 20.45 -0.23 -21.84
N ARG A 52 20.67 0.46 -20.71
CA ARG A 52 19.89 0.21 -19.47
C ARG A 52 18.39 0.29 -19.69
N ARG A 53 17.94 1.18 -20.60
CA ARG A 53 16.52 1.28 -20.96
C ARG A 53 15.99 0.03 -21.64
N MET A 54 16.82 -0.67 -22.43
CA MET A 54 16.43 -1.93 -23.08
C MET A 54 16.47 -3.10 -22.08
N ALA A 55 17.44 -3.13 -21.18
CA ALA A 55 17.51 -4.15 -20.13
C ALA A 55 16.32 -4.04 -19.17
N ASP A 56 15.94 -2.81 -18.79
CA ASP A 56 14.75 -2.56 -17.98
C ASP A 56 13.46 -2.89 -18.75
N LYS A 57 13.41 -2.63 -20.04
CA LYS A 57 12.28 -2.97 -20.91
C LYS A 57 12.12 -4.49 -21.06
N HIS A 58 13.20 -5.24 -21.30
CA HIS A 58 13.14 -6.71 -21.35
C HIS A 58 12.81 -7.35 -19.99
N ARG A 59 13.17 -6.71 -18.89
CA ARG A 59 12.78 -7.16 -17.54
C ARG A 59 11.29 -6.91 -17.28
N MET A 60 10.73 -5.83 -17.82
CA MET A 60 9.28 -5.53 -17.73
C MET A 60 8.44 -6.38 -18.70
N ASP A 61 8.98 -6.77 -19.87
CA ASP A 61 8.29 -7.63 -20.82
C ASP A 61 8.29 -9.12 -20.39
N ALA A 62 9.18 -9.53 -19.48
CA ALA A 62 9.25 -10.88 -18.94
C ALA A 62 8.30 -11.14 -17.77
N GLU A 63 7.92 -10.12 -17.01
CA GLU A 63 6.81 -10.15 -16.04
C GLU A 63 5.60 -9.52 -16.75
N LYS A 64 4.52 -10.29 -16.92
CA LYS A 64 3.23 -9.81 -17.39
C LYS A 64 2.90 -8.55 -16.57
N ALA A 65 3.08 -7.36 -17.16
CA ALA A 65 2.98 -6.11 -16.45
C ALA A 65 1.60 -6.01 -15.77
N LEU A 66 1.58 -6.08 -14.45
CA LEU A 66 0.33 -5.96 -13.71
C LEU A 66 -0.29 -4.59 -14.00
N PRO A 67 -1.62 -4.51 -14.18
CA PRO A 67 -2.29 -3.24 -14.40
C PRO A 67 -2.13 -2.30 -13.20
N LEU A 68 -2.22 -0.99 -13.43
CA LEU A 68 -2.19 -0.01 -12.35
C LEU A 68 -3.50 -0.04 -11.56
N PRO A 69 -3.48 0.13 -10.22
CA PRO A 69 -4.65 0.08 -9.34
C PRO A 69 -5.46 1.39 -9.42
N VAL A 70 -6.03 1.69 -10.59
CA VAL A 70 -6.83 2.89 -10.79
C VAL A 70 -8.22 2.71 -10.19
N GLY A 71 -8.57 3.54 -9.19
CA GLY A 71 -9.88 3.47 -8.51
C GLY A 71 -10.01 2.36 -7.46
N ILE A 72 -8.98 1.56 -7.25
CA ILE A 72 -8.97 0.49 -6.25
C ILE A 72 -8.76 1.10 -4.85
N SER A 73 -9.61 0.69 -3.91
CA SER A 73 -9.55 1.09 -2.49
C SER A 73 -9.30 -0.08 -1.55
N ASP A 74 -9.44 -1.31 -2.03
CA ASP A 74 -9.16 -2.55 -1.29
C ASP A 74 -7.67 -2.90 -1.41
N PHE A 75 -7.00 -3.01 -0.27
CA PHE A 75 -5.56 -3.30 -0.22
C PHE A 75 -5.25 -4.74 -0.65
N LYS A 76 -6.06 -5.71 -0.24
CA LYS A 76 -5.86 -7.12 -0.59
C LYS A 76 -5.95 -7.31 -2.10
N GLU A 77 -6.94 -6.67 -2.72
CA GLU A 77 -7.08 -6.67 -4.18
C GLU A 77 -5.91 -5.97 -4.86
N ALA A 78 -5.51 -4.79 -4.37
CA ALA A 78 -4.43 -4.00 -4.95
C ALA A 78 -3.11 -4.77 -4.99
N VAL A 79 -2.74 -5.46 -3.90
CA VAL A 79 -1.46 -6.20 -3.83
C VAL A 79 -1.49 -7.54 -4.55
N SER A 80 -2.68 -8.11 -4.77
CA SER A 80 -2.84 -9.43 -5.40
C SER A 80 -2.95 -9.36 -6.92
N LYS A 81 -3.57 -8.30 -7.47
CA LYS A 81 -3.94 -8.23 -8.90
C LYS A 81 -3.28 -7.09 -9.66
N TYR A 82 -2.71 -6.10 -8.96
CA TYR A 82 -2.23 -4.86 -9.55
C TYR A 82 -0.77 -4.57 -9.21
N TYR A 83 -0.17 -3.67 -9.99
CA TYR A 83 1.14 -3.12 -9.68
C TYR A 83 1.04 -2.17 -8.48
N TYR A 84 1.29 -2.70 -7.30
CA TYR A 84 1.21 -1.94 -6.05
C TYR A 84 2.56 -1.29 -5.73
N VAL A 85 2.59 0.04 -5.64
CA VAL A 85 3.72 0.79 -5.12
C VAL A 85 3.74 0.64 -3.60
N ASP A 86 4.74 -0.05 -3.08
CA ASP A 86 4.85 -0.40 -1.66
C ASP A 86 4.98 0.83 -0.75
N LYS A 87 3.93 1.11 0.01
CA LYS A 87 3.84 2.17 1.02
C LYS A 87 3.72 1.61 2.45
N THR A 88 4.02 0.33 2.64
CA THR A 88 3.82 -0.33 3.94
C THR A 88 4.72 0.21 5.06
N LEU A 89 5.75 0.99 4.76
CA LEU A 89 6.53 1.70 5.78
C LEU A 89 5.70 2.73 6.58
N LEU A 90 4.54 3.16 6.05
CA LEU A 90 3.59 3.96 6.82
C LEU A 90 3.14 3.26 8.11
N ILE A 91 3.05 1.93 8.11
CA ILE A 91 2.74 1.13 9.30
C ILE A 91 3.85 1.27 10.36
N LYS A 92 5.11 1.26 9.89
CA LYS A 92 6.26 1.48 10.76
C LYS A 92 6.21 2.87 11.39
N ASP A 93 6.03 3.91 10.59
CA ASP A 93 5.96 5.29 11.07
C ASP A 93 4.83 5.46 12.09
N PHE A 94 3.65 4.85 11.82
CA PHE A 94 2.51 4.86 12.73
C PHE A 94 2.82 4.17 14.07
N LEU A 95 3.54 3.04 14.06
CA LEU A 95 3.91 2.30 15.27
C LEU A 95 5.04 2.99 16.05
N ASP A 96 5.94 3.67 15.39
CA ASP A 96 7.06 4.38 16.04
C ASP A 96 6.58 5.68 16.73
N GLU A 97 5.63 6.38 16.11
CA GLU A 97 5.12 7.65 16.61
C GLU A 97 4.00 7.49 17.65
N ILE A 98 3.28 6.38 17.65
CA ILE A 98 2.11 6.07 18.50
C ILE A 98 1.16 7.28 18.62
N PRO A 99 0.70 7.88 17.52
CA PRO A 99 -0.14 9.07 17.56
C PRO A 99 -1.54 8.71 18.06
N LYS A 100 -2.09 9.53 18.96
CA LYS A 100 -3.51 9.40 19.36
C LYS A 100 -4.47 9.69 18.21
N VAL A 101 -4.08 10.63 17.34
CA VAL A 101 -4.82 11.01 16.13
C VAL A 101 -3.84 11.23 14.99
N SER A 102 -4.14 10.64 13.84
CA SER A 102 -3.38 10.84 12.60
C SER A 102 -4.28 11.40 11.51
N LEU A 103 -3.90 12.50 10.91
CA LEU A 103 -4.62 13.12 9.79
C LEU A 103 -3.84 12.94 8.49
N PHE A 104 -4.40 12.19 7.54
CA PHE A 104 -3.81 11.99 6.21
C PHE A 104 -4.39 12.98 5.19
N THR A 105 -3.73 14.12 5.00
CA THR A 105 -4.10 15.12 3.99
C THR A 105 -3.37 14.87 2.68
N ARG A 106 -4.09 14.36 1.68
CA ARG A 106 -3.56 14.16 0.32
C ARG A 106 -4.62 14.56 -0.71
N PRO A 107 -4.25 15.04 -1.90
CA PRO A 107 -5.19 15.28 -2.97
C PRO A 107 -6.02 14.05 -3.34
N ARG A 108 -7.09 14.22 -4.11
CA ARG A 108 -7.86 13.10 -4.64
C ARG A 108 -6.94 12.17 -5.47
N ARG A 109 -7.22 10.86 -5.46
CA ARG A 109 -6.50 9.82 -6.21
C ARG A 109 -5.06 9.53 -5.75
N PHE A 110 -4.63 10.06 -4.59
CA PHE A 110 -3.32 9.75 -3.99
C PHE A 110 -3.35 8.58 -3.01
N GLY A 111 -4.35 7.70 -3.10
CA GLY A 111 -4.40 6.44 -2.38
C GLY A 111 -4.71 6.57 -0.88
N LYS A 112 -5.41 7.64 -0.43
CA LYS A 112 -5.79 7.80 0.99
C LYS A 112 -6.54 6.58 1.52
N THR A 113 -7.65 6.22 0.86
CA THR A 113 -8.49 5.09 1.26
C THR A 113 -7.72 3.78 1.21
N LEU A 114 -6.89 3.57 0.18
CA LEU A 114 -6.05 2.39 0.05
C LEU A 114 -5.03 2.27 1.19
N ASN A 115 -4.43 3.39 1.63
CA ASN A 115 -3.50 3.39 2.76
C ASN A 115 -4.22 3.15 4.10
N MET A 116 -5.43 3.70 4.26
CA MET A 116 -6.26 3.43 5.45
C MET A 116 -6.68 1.96 5.50
N ASP A 117 -7.09 1.40 4.36
CA ASP A 117 -7.43 -0.02 4.26
C ASP A 117 -6.20 -0.93 4.47
N MET A 118 -5.01 -0.52 4.03
CA MET A 118 -3.75 -1.20 4.34
C MET A 118 -3.49 -1.27 5.85
N LEU A 119 -3.70 -0.16 6.58
CA LEU A 119 -3.57 -0.14 8.05
C LEU A 119 -4.59 -1.09 8.68
N ARG A 120 -5.87 -1.03 8.24
CA ARG A 120 -6.90 -1.95 8.70
C ARG A 120 -6.48 -3.40 8.49
N VAL A 121 -6.14 -3.81 7.27
CA VAL A 121 -5.75 -5.19 6.93
C VAL A 121 -4.52 -5.66 7.73
N PHE A 122 -3.62 -4.74 8.09
CA PHE A 122 -2.46 -5.09 8.90
C PHE A 122 -2.81 -5.34 10.37
N PHE A 123 -3.58 -4.45 10.98
CA PHE A 123 -3.85 -4.53 12.42
C PHE A 123 -5.02 -5.45 12.78
N GLU A 124 -6.01 -5.55 11.89
CA GLU A 124 -7.28 -6.22 12.16
C GLU A 124 -7.12 -7.70 12.45
N LYS A 125 -7.67 -8.13 13.59
CA LYS A 125 -7.82 -9.54 13.95
C LYS A 125 -8.98 -10.14 13.16
N THR A 126 -8.67 -11.12 12.32
CA THR A 126 -9.64 -11.84 11.48
C THR A 126 -9.32 -13.33 11.47
N ASP A 127 -10.27 -14.15 11.01
CA ASP A 127 -10.05 -15.59 10.80
C ASP A 127 -9.09 -15.87 9.62
N GLU A 128 -8.89 -14.90 8.73
CA GLU A 128 -7.99 -14.99 7.58
C GLU A 128 -6.54 -14.64 8.01
N ASP A 129 -5.55 -15.42 7.56
CA ASP A 129 -4.14 -15.03 7.66
C ASP A 129 -3.81 -13.89 6.69
N THR A 130 -4.01 -12.66 7.14
CA THR A 130 -3.70 -11.45 6.35
C THR A 130 -2.20 -11.17 6.23
N SER A 131 -1.33 -11.88 6.96
CA SER A 131 0.12 -11.74 6.89
C SER A 131 0.66 -12.00 5.48
N GLN A 132 -0.01 -12.86 4.71
CA GLN A 132 0.36 -13.19 3.33
C GLN A 132 0.50 -11.97 2.41
N TYR A 133 -0.31 -10.91 2.64
CA TYR A 133 -0.28 -9.67 1.84
C TYR A 133 0.93 -8.78 2.16
N PHE A 134 1.62 -9.05 3.28
CA PHE A 134 2.75 -8.25 3.77
C PHE A 134 4.11 -8.95 3.68
N LYS A 135 4.16 -10.28 3.55
CA LYS A 135 5.41 -11.08 3.55
C LYS A 135 6.48 -10.58 2.56
N ASN A 136 6.06 -10.04 1.41
CA ASN A 136 6.97 -9.52 0.38
C ASN A 136 7.05 -7.97 0.40
N LYS A 137 6.59 -7.32 1.46
CA LYS A 137 6.56 -5.85 1.58
C LYS A 137 7.65 -5.36 2.55
N LYS A 138 7.97 -4.07 2.44
CA LYS A 138 9.03 -3.44 3.23
C LYS A 138 8.80 -3.56 4.74
N ILE A 139 7.56 -3.43 5.20
CA ILE A 139 7.22 -3.58 6.63
C ILE A 139 7.65 -4.93 7.18
N TRP A 140 7.55 -6.01 6.39
CA TRP A 140 7.93 -7.33 6.84
C TRP A 140 9.44 -7.47 7.06
N GLN A 141 10.23 -6.67 6.34
CA GLN A 141 11.69 -6.64 6.47
C GLN A 141 12.17 -5.81 7.67
N CYS A 142 11.28 -4.99 8.26
CA CYS A 142 11.62 -4.14 9.42
C CYS A 142 11.79 -4.94 10.74
N GLY A 143 11.46 -6.22 10.78
CA GLY A 143 11.73 -7.10 11.91
C GLY A 143 10.50 -7.47 12.73
N GLU A 144 10.72 -8.35 13.72
CA GLU A 144 9.66 -8.92 14.56
C GLU A 144 8.97 -7.87 15.45
N GLN A 145 9.67 -6.83 15.81
CA GLN A 145 9.14 -5.72 16.61
C GLN A 145 7.90 -5.05 15.99
N TYR A 146 7.74 -5.12 14.65
CA TYR A 146 6.56 -4.63 13.94
C TYR A 146 5.59 -5.75 13.59
N ARG A 147 6.08 -6.95 13.23
CA ARG A 147 5.24 -8.09 12.86
C ARG A 147 4.33 -8.55 13.99
N LYS A 148 4.77 -8.41 15.25
CA LYS A 148 3.99 -8.79 16.43
C LYS A 148 2.61 -8.10 16.55
N TYR A 149 2.44 -6.95 15.88
CA TYR A 149 1.19 -6.19 15.87
C TYR A 149 0.21 -6.65 14.78
N GLN A 150 0.68 -7.45 13.81
CA GLN A 150 -0.13 -7.87 12.68
C GLN A 150 -1.25 -8.81 13.13
N GLY A 151 -2.50 -8.48 12.76
CA GLY A 151 -3.67 -9.31 13.04
C GLY A 151 -4.02 -9.43 14.54
N LYS A 152 -3.75 -8.41 15.35
CA LYS A 152 -3.90 -8.47 16.82
C LYS A 152 -5.03 -7.63 17.39
N TYR A 153 -5.54 -6.65 16.65
CA TYR A 153 -6.44 -5.64 17.20
C TYR A 153 -7.83 -5.71 16.58
N PRO A 154 -8.89 -5.46 17.33
CA PRO A 154 -10.17 -5.10 16.74
C PRO A 154 -10.01 -3.72 16.07
N VAL A 155 -10.49 -3.59 14.84
CA VAL A 155 -10.37 -2.34 14.07
C VAL A 155 -11.75 -1.88 13.62
N ILE A 156 -12.18 -0.71 14.05
CA ILE A 156 -13.36 -0.03 13.55
C ILE A 156 -12.97 0.74 12.27
N PHE A 157 -13.61 0.43 11.15
CA PHE A 157 -13.29 1.03 9.85
C PHE A 157 -14.53 1.59 9.17
N ILE A 158 -14.64 2.92 9.14
CA ILE A 158 -15.79 3.63 8.57
C ILE A 158 -15.37 4.45 7.35
N SER A 159 -16.16 4.38 6.28
CA SER A 159 -15.99 5.19 5.08
C SER A 159 -17.30 5.84 4.66
N PHE A 160 -17.34 7.17 4.65
CA PHE A 160 -18.48 7.95 4.18
C PHE A 160 -18.45 8.23 2.66
N LYS A 161 -17.69 7.42 1.89
CA LYS A 161 -17.48 7.65 0.46
C LYS A 161 -18.79 7.68 -0.34
N ASP A 162 -19.71 6.82 0.05
CA ASP A 162 -20.97 6.58 -0.68
C ASP A 162 -22.17 7.29 -0.04
N VAL A 163 -21.99 7.91 1.12
CA VAL A 163 -23.03 8.71 1.81
C VAL A 163 -23.13 10.08 1.14
N LYS A 164 -24.08 10.22 0.20
CA LYS A 164 -24.30 11.45 -0.58
C LYS A 164 -25.75 11.55 -1.00
N HIS A 165 -26.54 12.23 -0.19
CA HIS A 165 -27.96 12.49 -0.46
C HIS A 165 -28.29 13.96 -0.29
N ASP A 166 -29.41 14.37 -0.86
CA ASP A 166 -29.91 15.73 -0.80
C ASP A 166 -30.80 15.97 0.44
N THR A 167 -31.27 14.89 1.08
CA THR A 167 -32.10 14.94 2.29
C THR A 167 -31.39 14.36 3.50
N TRP A 168 -31.80 14.82 4.69
CA TRP A 168 -31.28 14.30 5.96
C TRP A 168 -31.73 12.85 6.19
N GLU A 169 -32.96 12.56 5.88
CA GLU A 169 -33.57 11.22 6.09
C GLU A 169 -32.81 10.15 5.30
N GLU A 170 -32.50 10.39 4.04
CA GLU A 170 -31.72 9.47 3.21
C GLU A 170 -30.30 9.35 3.70
N THR A 171 -29.68 10.47 4.10
CA THR A 171 -28.32 10.47 4.69
C THR A 171 -28.27 9.66 5.98
N LEU A 172 -29.27 9.83 6.85
CA LEU A 172 -29.37 9.08 8.11
C LEU A 172 -29.56 7.60 7.88
N SER A 173 -30.38 7.22 6.91
CA SER A 173 -30.56 5.81 6.51
C SER A 173 -29.24 5.18 6.05
N ASP A 174 -28.46 5.85 5.23
CA ASP A 174 -27.16 5.36 4.78
C ASP A 174 -26.15 5.27 5.94
N ILE A 175 -26.19 6.22 6.88
CA ILE A 175 -25.35 6.18 8.09
C ILE A 175 -25.76 4.97 8.95
N ALA A 176 -27.06 4.72 9.13
CA ALA A 176 -27.54 3.55 9.88
C ALA A 176 -27.04 2.24 9.23
N SER A 177 -27.23 2.09 7.92
CA SER A 177 -26.70 0.93 7.18
C SER A 177 -25.19 0.79 7.25
N LEU A 178 -24.44 1.89 7.23
CA LEU A 178 -22.98 1.88 7.37
C LEU A 178 -22.56 1.38 8.75
N LEU A 179 -23.21 1.87 9.81
CA LEU A 179 -22.96 1.46 11.19
C LEU A 179 -23.39 0.02 11.43
N ALA A 180 -24.54 -0.41 10.91
CA ALA A 180 -24.98 -1.79 10.99
C ALA A 180 -23.97 -2.77 10.36
N LYS A 181 -23.44 -2.43 9.19
CA LYS A 181 -22.38 -3.23 8.54
C LYS A 181 -21.11 -3.30 9.40
N GLU A 182 -20.75 -2.22 10.07
CA GLU A 182 -19.59 -2.21 10.94
C GLU A 182 -19.81 -3.05 12.20
N PHE A 183 -21.00 -2.99 12.83
CA PHE A 183 -21.35 -3.86 13.94
C PHE A 183 -21.33 -5.34 13.53
N LEU A 184 -21.88 -5.67 12.37
CA LEU A 184 -21.87 -7.04 11.83
C LEU A 184 -20.46 -7.55 11.48
N ARG A 185 -19.49 -6.66 11.23
CA ARG A 185 -18.07 -7.06 11.12
C ARG A 185 -17.52 -7.59 12.43
N HIS A 186 -18.04 -7.10 13.56
CA HIS A 186 -17.69 -7.50 14.92
C HIS A 186 -18.75 -8.45 15.50
N LYS A 187 -19.12 -9.47 14.71
CA LYS A 187 -20.14 -10.47 15.09
C LYS A 187 -19.81 -11.25 16.38
N GLU A 188 -18.55 -11.27 16.78
CA GLU A 188 -18.08 -11.86 18.06
C GLU A 188 -18.67 -11.18 19.29
N LEU A 189 -19.19 -9.96 19.15
CA LEU A 189 -19.89 -9.24 20.21
C LEU A 189 -21.33 -9.71 20.37
N ALA A 190 -21.93 -10.29 19.34
CA ALA A 190 -23.31 -10.77 19.40
C ALA A 190 -23.45 -11.88 20.45
N GLY A 191 -24.10 -11.57 21.56
CA GLY A 191 -24.26 -12.51 22.69
C GLY A 191 -22.96 -12.78 23.46
N SER A 192 -21.98 -11.88 23.40
CA SER A 192 -20.75 -12.00 24.18
C SER A 192 -21.06 -12.03 25.69
N PRO A 193 -20.55 -13.01 26.44
CA PRO A 193 -20.75 -13.10 27.88
C PRO A 193 -20.08 -11.95 28.67
N LEU A 194 -19.20 -11.19 28.03
CA LEU A 194 -18.51 -10.05 28.59
C LEU A 194 -19.30 -8.75 28.42
N CYS A 195 -20.31 -8.75 27.55
CA CYS A 195 -21.28 -7.67 27.38
C CYS A 195 -22.54 -7.97 28.21
N ASN A 196 -23.09 -6.93 28.84
CA ASN A 196 -24.34 -7.08 29.59
C ASN A 196 -25.57 -7.12 28.65
N ASP A 197 -26.75 -7.44 29.18
CA ASP A 197 -27.98 -7.59 28.41
C ASP A 197 -28.35 -6.30 27.63
N LEU A 198 -28.10 -5.13 28.22
CA LEU A 198 -28.37 -3.84 27.55
C LEU A 198 -27.43 -3.61 26.36
N GLU A 199 -26.16 -3.95 26.52
CA GLU A 199 -25.16 -3.86 25.43
C GLU A 199 -25.49 -4.85 24.30
N ASN A 200 -25.87 -6.08 24.63
CA ASN A 200 -26.30 -7.08 23.66
C ASN A 200 -27.58 -6.64 22.93
N LYS A 201 -28.54 -6.07 23.63
CA LYS A 201 -29.75 -5.49 23.04
C LYS A 201 -29.38 -4.35 22.08
N TYR A 202 -28.58 -3.41 22.56
CA TYR A 202 -28.09 -2.28 21.76
C TYR A 202 -27.34 -2.72 20.50
N TYR A 203 -26.46 -3.71 20.62
CA TYR A 203 -25.76 -4.28 19.47
C TYR A 203 -26.75 -4.77 18.40
N ASN A 204 -27.78 -5.52 18.81
CA ASN A 204 -28.79 -6.07 17.90
C ASN A 204 -29.62 -4.95 17.24
N GLU A 205 -30.00 -3.92 17.99
CA GLU A 205 -30.76 -2.78 17.44
C GLU A 205 -29.97 -2.05 16.35
N VAL A 206 -28.67 -1.82 16.56
CA VAL A 206 -27.82 -1.19 15.55
C VAL A 206 -27.56 -2.12 14.36
N ALA A 207 -27.27 -3.40 14.61
CA ALA A 207 -26.98 -4.38 13.59
C ALA A 207 -28.18 -4.66 12.67
N ASN A 208 -29.42 -4.52 13.19
CA ASN A 208 -30.65 -4.69 12.45
C ASN A 208 -31.22 -3.39 11.84
N GLU A 209 -30.50 -2.26 11.96
CA GLU A 209 -30.96 -0.92 11.54
C GLU A 209 -32.23 -0.44 12.26
N GLU A 210 -32.46 -0.91 13.51
CA GLU A 210 -33.61 -0.57 14.34
C GLU A 210 -33.30 0.51 15.39
N ALA A 211 -32.02 0.92 15.50
CA ALA A 211 -31.55 1.89 16.48
C ALA A 211 -32.09 3.30 16.21
N SER A 212 -32.40 4.03 17.28
CA SER A 212 -32.82 5.43 17.19
C SER A 212 -31.66 6.34 16.71
N GLU A 213 -31.98 7.54 16.20
CA GLU A 213 -30.96 8.54 15.83
C GLU A 213 -29.99 8.84 17.00
N VAL A 214 -30.52 8.95 18.22
CA VAL A 214 -29.69 9.18 19.43
C VAL A 214 -28.74 8.02 19.69
N ASP A 215 -29.18 6.80 19.45
CA ASP A 215 -28.33 5.61 19.62
C ASP A 215 -27.26 5.54 18.53
N LEU A 216 -27.61 5.86 17.28
CA LEU A 216 -26.64 5.96 16.18
C LEU A 216 -25.53 6.98 16.46
N MET A 217 -25.85 8.13 17.06
CA MET A 217 -24.86 9.14 17.46
C MET A 217 -23.80 8.62 18.44
N ARG A 218 -24.14 7.62 19.25
CA ARG A 218 -23.25 7.01 20.25
C ARG A 218 -22.62 5.70 19.79
N SER A 219 -22.97 5.24 18.61
CA SER A 219 -22.68 3.88 18.16
C SER A 219 -21.19 3.54 18.14
N LEU A 220 -20.34 4.41 17.63
CA LEU A 220 -18.90 4.16 17.57
C LEU A 220 -18.26 4.12 18.97
N ALA A 221 -18.70 4.97 19.89
CA ALA A 221 -18.22 4.96 21.27
C ALA A 221 -18.64 3.67 21.98
N ASN A 222 -19.89 3.27 21.83
CA ASN A 222 -20.42 2.03 22.42
C ASN A 222 -19.73 0.80 21.81
N LEU A 223 -19.55 0.74 20.50
CA LEU A 223 -18.84 -0.33 19.83
C LEU A 223 -17.40 -0.46 20.35
N SER A 224 -16.70 0.67 20.48
CA SER A 224 -15.33 0.70 21.02
C SER A 224 -15.29 0.15 22.46
N GLN A 225 -16.24 0.54 23.32
CA GLN A 225 -16.31 0.03 24.71
C GLN A 225 -16.62 -1.47 24.75
N MET A 226 -17.50 -1.96 23.88
CA MET A 226 -17.83 -3.39 23.82
C MET A 226 -16.62 -4.20 23.33
N LEU A 227 -15.87 -3.70 22.36
CA LEU A 227 -14.64 -4.32 21.87
C LEU A 227 -13.55 -4.34 22.95
N ASP A 228 -13.37 -3.24 23.69
CA ASP A 228 -12.44 -3.16 24.82
C ASP A 228 -12.78 -4.22 25.89
N LYS A 229 -14.04 -4.33 26.29
CA LYS A 229 -14.49 -5.38 27.21
C LYS A 229 -14.25 -6.80 26.69
N HIS A 230 -14.53 -7.03 25.41
CA HIS A 230 -14.44 -8.36 24.82
C HIS A 230 -12.99 -8.83 24.65
N TYR A 231 -12.08 -7.93 24.26
CA TYR A 231 -10.68 -8.26 23.98
C TYR A 231 -9.72 -7.92 25.13
N GLY A 232 -10.12 -7.05 26.06
CA GLY A 232 -9.26 -6.55 27.14
C GLY A 232 -8.04 -5.78 26.63
N ILE A 233 -8.16 -5.15 25.46
CA ILE A 233 -7.11 -4.39 24.78
C ILE A 233 -7.60 -2.94 24.68
N PRO A 234 -6.92 -1.98 25.33
CA PRO A 234 -7.30 -0.57 25.28
C PRO A 234 -7.10 0.05 23.90
#